data_e4864a7241cdd552a7b897accd7d55d0
#
_entry.id   e4864a7241cdd552a7b897accd7d55d0
#
_cell.length_a   1.000
_cell.length_b   1.000
_cell.length_c   1.000
_cell.angle_alpha   90.00
_cell.angle_beta   90.00
_cell.angle_gamma   90.00
#
_symmetry.space_group_name_H-M   'P 1'
#
loop_
_entity.id
_entity.type
_entity.pdbx_description
1 polymer ?
#
loop_
_entity_poly.entity_id
_entity_poly.type
_entity_poly.pdbx_seq_one_letter_code
_entity_poly.pdbx_strand_id
1 'polypeptide(L)'
;MGVGLLIGALLARLRSFRLHAWCQSTIVVVNLAVIVLTMIPSLRLQVTPKIPIKLGNAYYAVATAHAALGAITEIAGLYILLAAGTRVLPEALRITKYKLWMRTVLVFWWVVLLLGWATYGRWYVPHVFPR
;
A
#
# COMPACT_ATOMS: atom_id res chain seq x y z
N MET A 1 -2.85 2.88 9.65
CA MET A 1 -1.85 2.95 8.56
C MET A 1 -1.31 4.36 8.36
N GLY A 2 -2.11 5.38 7.97
CA GLY A 2 -1.61 6.73 7.70
C GLY A 2 -0.80 7.36 8.82
N VAL A 3 -1.27 7.26 10.06
CA VAL A 3 -0.54 7.74 11.26
C VAL A 3 0.83 7.06 11.39
N GLY A 4 0.90 5.74 11.17
CA GLY A 4 2.16 5.01 11.21
C GLY A 4 3.15 5.49 10.16
N LEU A 5 2.68 5.78 8.92
CA LEU A 5 3.54 6.33 7.86
C LEU A 5 4.08 7.72 8.23
N LEU A 6 3.27 8.57 8.86
CA LEU A 6 3.71 9.89 9.34
C LEU A 6 4.75 9.76 10.45
N ILE A 7 4.51 8.87 11.43
CA ILE A 7 5.48 8.59 12.49
C ILE A 7 6.79 8.06 11.89
N GLY A 8 6.71 7.12 10.95
CA GLY A 8 7.89 6.59 10.27
C GLY A 8 8.66 7.68 9.52
N ALA A 9 7.98 8.57 8.81
CA ALA A 9 8.61 9.70 8.14
C ALA A 9 9.27 10.68 9.12
N LEU A 10 8.63 10.94 10.26
CA LEU A 10 9.17 11.78 11.33
C LEU A 10 10.44 11.15 11.95
N LEU A 11 10.40 9.86 12.27
CA LEU A 11 11.56 9.13 12.80
C LEU A 11 12.76 9.17 11.84
N ALA A 12 12.51 9.08 10.52
CA ALA A 12 13.56 9.22 9.52
C ALA A 12 14.17 10.64 9.50
N ARG A 13 13.32 11.69 9.67
CA ARG A 13 13.78 13.08 9.79
C ARG A 13 14.63 13.30 11.04
N LEU A 14 14.24 12.69 12.14
CA LEU A 14 14.97 12.75 13.43
C LEU A 14 16.22 11.85 13.45
N ARG A 15 16.58 11.24 12.32
CA ARG A 15 17.71 10.32 12.16
C ARG A 15 17.67 9.08 13.10
N SER A 16 16.51 8.76 13.65
CA SER A 16 16.29 7.55 14.47
C SER A 16 16.06 6.33 13.59
N PHE A 17 17.08 5.93 12.83
CA PHE A 17 16.94 4.92 11.76
C PHE A 17 16.50 3.55 12.28
N ARG A 18 16.89 3.14 13.50
CA ARG A 18 16.45 1.87 14.09
C ARG A 18 14.94 1.86 14.34
N LEU A 19 14.41 2.91 14.97
CA LEU A 19 12.99 3.04 15.24
C LEU A 19 12.18 3.20 13.94
N HIS A 20 12.73 3.95 12.97
CA HIS A 20 12.15 4.04 11.63
C HIS A 20 12.04 2.66 10.97
N ALA A 21 13.11 1.86 11.00
CA ALA A 21 13.11 0.52 10.41
C ALA A 21 12.06 -0.39 11.07
N TRP A 22 11.99 -0.42 12.40
CA TRP A 22 10.97 -1.19 13.12
C TRP A 22 9.55 -0.72 12.79
N CYS A 23 9.30 0.58 12.80
CA CYS A 23 7.99 1.15 12.47
C CYS A 23 7.56 0.76 11.05
N GLN A 24 8.43 0.93 10.06
CA GLN A 24 8.12 0.60 8.67
C GLN A 24 7.94 -0.91 8.46
N SER A 25 8.79 -1.74 9.07
CA SER A 25 8.65 -3.21 9.00
C SER A 25 7.30 -3.67 9.55
N THR A 26 6.90 -3.13 10.70
CA THR A 26 5.61 -3.45 11.31
C THR A 26 4.45 -3.04 10.40
N ILE A 27 4.51 -1.84 9.81
CA ILE A 27 3.46 -1.36 8.90
C ILE A 27 3.33 -2.28 7.68
N VAL A 28 4.44 -2.63 7.03
CA VAL A 28 4.45 -3.50 5.84
C VAL A 28 3.89 -4.89 6.19
N VAL A 29 4.34 -5.50 7.28
CA VAL A 29 3.87 -6.84 7.70
C VAL A 29 2.38 -6.83 8.07
N VAL A 30 1.93 -5.84 8.83
CA VAL A 30 0.51 -5.71 9.20
C VAL A 30 -0.34 -5.45 7.94
N ASN A 31 0.14 -4.62 7.02
CA ASN A 31 -0.57 -4.38 5.77
C ASN A 31 -0.67 -5.65 4.91
N LEU A 32 0.41 -6.41 4.81
CA LEU A 32 0.40 -7.69 4.10
C LEU A 32 -0.64 -8.65 4.70
N ALA A 33 -0.71 -8.73 6.03
CA ALA A 33 -1.73 -9.54 6.71
C ALA A 33 -3.16 -9.06 6.36
N VAL A 34 -3.41 -7.75 6.38
CA VAL A 34 -4.71 -7.18 5.97
C VAL A 34 -5.02 -7.49 4.51
N ILE A 35 -4.06 -7.38 3.61
CA ILE A 35 -4.25 -7.72 2.19
C ILE A 35 -4.66 -9.19 2.04
N VAL A 36 -3.92 -10.10 2.66
CA VAL A 36 -4.16 -11.55 2.52
C VAL A 36 -5.48 -11.97 3.16
N LEU A 37 -5.77 -11.49 4.36
CA LEU A 37 -6.90 -11.95 5.16
C LEU A 37 -8.23 -11.27 4.79
N THR A 38 -8.19 -10.04 4.28
CA THR A 38 -9.42 -9.28 4.04
C THR A 38 -9.55 -8.80 2.59
N MET A 39 -8.51 -8.18 2.03
CA MET A 39 -8.61 -7.54 0.71
C MET A 39 -8.69 -8.55 -0.43
N ILE A 40 -7.87 -9.61 -0.43
CA ILE A 40 -7.90 -10.63 -1.48
C ILE A 40 -9.25 -11.38 -1.49
N PRO A 41 -9.79 -11.87 -0.36
CA PRO A 41 -11.11 -12.48 -0.35
C PRO A 41 -12.21 -11.53 -0.82
N SER A 42 -12.21 -10.29 -0.34
CA SER A 42 -13.18 -9.27 -0.76
C SER A 42 -13.11 -8.97 -2.26
N LEU A 43 -11.91 -8.80 -2.80
CA LEU A 43 -11.68 -8.56 -4.24
C LEU A 43 -12.21 -9.74 -5.07
N ARG A 44 -11.87 -10.97 -4.69
CA ARG A 44 -12.30 -12.18 -5.40
C ARG A 44 -13.81 -12.35 -5.41
N LEU A 45 -14.48 -12.08 -4.30
CA LEU A 45 -15.93 -12.30 -4.16
C LEU A 45 -16.77 -11.15 -4.74
N GLN A 46 -16.32 -9.89 -4.57
CA GLN A 46 -17.14 -8.72 -4.87
C GLN A 46 -16.79 -8.03 -6.19
N VAL A 47 -15.53 -8.03 -6.57
CA VAL A 47 -15.02 -7.22 -7.71
C VAL A 47 -14.71 -8.09 -8.92
N THR A 48 -13.91 -9.14 -8.76
CA THR A 48 -13.42 -9.96 -9.88
C THR A 48 -14.53 -10.48 -10.80
N PRO A 49 -15.67 -11.02 -10.31
CA PRO A 49 -16.72 -11.52 -11.19
C PRO A 49 -17.41 -10.42 -12.02
N LYS A 50 -17.28 -9.16 -11.61
CA LYS A 50 -17.97 -8.03 -12.20
C LYS A 50 -17.08 -7.18 -13.12
N ILE A 51 -15.77 -7.37 -13.08
CA ILE A 51 -14.81 -6.62 -13.90
C ILE A 51 -15.14 -6.68 -15.40
N PRO A 52 -15.39 -7.84 -16.03
CA PRO A 52 -15.59 -7.91 -17.48
C PRO A 52 -16.77 -7.07 -17.97
N ILE A 53 -17.77 -6.86 -17.12
CA ILE A 53 -19.05 -6.22 -17.51
C ILE A 53 -19.13 -4.76 -17.02
N LYS A 54 -18.48 -4.43 -15.90
CA LYS A 54 -18.72 -3.18 -15.16
C LYS A 54 -17.46 -2.34 -14.90
N LEU A 55 -16.33 -2.62 -15.57
CA LEU A 55 -15.08 -1.88 -15.35
C LEU A 55 -15.21 -0.38 -15.70
N GLY A 56 -16.10 -0.02 -16.64
CA GLY A 56 -16.42 1.38 -16.97
C GLY A 56 -17.16 2.14 -15.86
N ASN A 57 -17.69 1.45 -14.87
CA ASN A 57 -18.32 2.10 -13.72
C ASN A 57 -17.26 2.48 -12.70
N ALA A 58 -17.23 3.76 -12.30
CA ALA A 58 -16.28 4.31 -11.33
C ALA A 58 -16.23 3.54 -10.01
N TYR A 59 -17.32 2.90 -9.62
CA TYR A 59 -17.41 2.06 -8.44
C TYR A 59 -16.43 0.87 -8.47
N TYR A 60 -16.36 0.16 -9.59
CA TYR A 60 -15.44 -0.98 -9.77
C TYR A 60 -14.07 -0.55 -10.23
N ALA A 61 -13.96 0.51 -11.04
CA ALA A 61 -12.69 1.04 -11.51
C ALA A 61 -11.80 1.52 -10.35
N VAL A 62 -12.35 2.26 -9.37
CA VAL A 62 -11.60 2.74 -8.21
C VAL A 62 -11.13 1.58 -7.33
N ALA A 63 -11.99 0.58 -7.08
CA ALA A 63 -11.62 -0.61 -6.31
C ALA A 63 -10.51 -1.41 -6.99
N THR A 64 -10.59 -1.57 -8.32
CA THR A 64 -9.57 -2.27 -9.12
C THR A 64 -8.25 -1.49 -9.13
N ALA A 65 -8.29 -0.17 -9.30
CA ALA A 65 -7.11 0.69 -9.24
C ALA A 65 -6.44 0.64 -7.86
N HIS A 66 -7.26 0.70 -6.78
CA HIS A 66 -6.76 0.53 -5.40
C HIS A 66 -6.04 -0.81 -5.22
N ALA A 67 -6.64 -1.91 -5.68
CA ALA A 67 -6.04 -3.23 -5.56
C ALA A 67 -4.74 -3.37 -6.35
N ALA A 68 -4.72 -2.90 -7.60
CA ALA A 68 -3.54 -2.98 -8.46
C ALA A 68 -2.38 -2.12 -7.94
N LEU A 69 -2.64 -0.84 -7.63
CA LEU A 69 -1.62 0.06 -7.07
C LEU A 69 -1.18 -0.39 -5.68
N GLY A 70 -2.11 -0.91 -4.86
CA GLY A 70 -1.81 -1.46 -3.55
C GLY A 70 -0.84 -2.65 -3.64
N ALA A 71 -1.09 -3.58 -4.55
CA ALA A 71 -0.21 -4.72 -4.76
C ALA A 71 1.20 -4.29 -5.21
N ILE A 72 1.30 -3.37 -6.17
CA ILE A 72 2.59 -2.83 -6.64
C ILE A 72 3.33 -2.14 -5.49
N THR A 73 2.63 -1.32 -4.71
CA THR A 73 3.21 -0.56 -3.60
C THR A 73 3.69 -1.48 -2.48
N GLU A 74 2.91 -2.53 -2.17
CA GLU A 74 3.30 -3.53 -1.16
C GLU A 74 4.53 -4.32 -1.58
N ILE A 75 4.58 -4.79 -2.84
CA ILE A 75 5.76 -5.47 -3.39
C ILE A 75 6.99 -4.57 -3.34
N ALA A 76 6.85 -3.30 -3.71
CA ALA A 76 7.94 -2.34 -3.63
C ALA A 76 8.38 -2.07 -2.18
N GLY A 77 7.43 -1.99 -1.24
CA GLY A 77 7.70 -1.86 0.20
C GLY A 77 8.47 -3.05 0.76
N LEU A 78 8.02 -4.26 0.46
CA LEU A 78 8.70 -5.51 0.83
C LEU A 78 10.11 -5.58 0.23
N TYR A 79 10.25 -5.20 -1.04
CA TYR A 79 11.56 -5.18 -1.70
C TYR A 79 12.53 -4.22 -1.01
N ILE A 80 12.08 -3.00 -0.68
CA ILE A 80 12.91 -2.03 0.06
C ILE A 80 13.27 -2.56 1.45
N LEU A 81 12.32 -3.19 2.14
CA LEU A 81 12.53 -3.77 3.45
C LEU A 81 13.62 -4.85 3.41
N LEU A 82 13.56 -5.74 2.42
CA LEU A 82 14.57 -6.79 2.22
C LEU A 82 15.92 -6.21 1.79
N ALA A 83 15.92 -5.25 0.87
CA ALA A 83 17.14 -4.65 0.33
C ALA A 83 17.90 -3.78 1.35
N ALA A 84 17.18 -3.05 2.20
CA ALA A 84 17.77 -2.17 3.21
C ALA A 84 17.94 -2.84 4.58
N GLY A 85 17.05 -3.76 4.94
CA GLY A 85 16.99 -4.36 6.26
C GLY A 85 17.75 -5.69 6.39
N THR A 86 18.06 -6.34 5.28
CA THR A 86 18.68 -7.68 5.31
C THR A 86 19.83 -7.81 4.32
N ARG A 87 20.60 -8.90 4.48
CA ARG A 87 21.65 -9.30 3.52
C ARG A 87 21.20 -10.42 2.57
N VAL A 88 19.90 -10.69 2.52
CA VAL A 88 19.34 -11.78 1.72
C VAL A 88 19.46 -11.50 0.22
N LEU A 89 19.36 -10.23 -0.19
CA LEU A 89 19.48 -9.88 -1.62
C LEU A 89 20.94 -9.79 -2.06
N PRO A 90 21.28 -10.39 -3.23
CA PRO A 90 22.59 -10.22 -3.87
C PRO A 90 22.91 -8.75 -4.10
N GLU A 91 24.20 -8.38 -4.09
CA GLU A 91 24.65 -7.00 -4.28
C GLU A 91 24.15 -6.37 -5.58
N ALA A 92 24.06 -7.16 -6.64
CA ALA A 92 23.54 -6.73 -7.95
C ALA A 92 22.07 -6.26 -7.92
N LEU A 93 21.27 -6.75 -6.95
CA LEU A 93 19.86 -6.39 -6.78
C LEU A 93 19.66 -5.33 -5.71
N ARG A 94 20.70 -4.82 -5.09
CA ARG A 94 20.59 -3.78 -4.07
C ARG A 94 20.41 -2.40 -4.70
N ILE A 95 19.42 -1.68 -4.19
CA ILE A 95 19.14 -0.30 -4.60
C ILE A 95 20.26 0.62 -4.09
N THR A 96 20.80 1.45 -4.96
CA THR A 96 21.81 2.46 -4.57
C THR A 96 21.17 3.77 -4.09
N LYS A 97 19.98 4.13 -4.59
CA LYS A 97 19.28 5.39 -4.29
C LYS A 97 18.13 5.21 -3.31
N TYR A 98 18.38 4.63 -2.11
CA TYR A 98 17.34 4.35 -1.11
C TYR A 98 16.41 5.52 -0.79
N LYS A 99 16.95 6.73 -0.65
CA LYS A 99 16.13 7.91 -0.31
C LYS A 99 15.07 8.21 -1.37
N LEU A 100 15.41 8.07 -2.64
CA LEU A 100 14.46 8.29 -3.73
C LEU A 100 13.36 7.21 -3.69
N TRP A 101 13.75 5.96 -3.65
CA TRP A 101 12.83 4.83 -3.61
C TRP A 101 11.87 4.89 -2.41
N MET A 102 12.39 5.17 -1.21
CA MET A 102 11.55 5.30 -0.02
C MET A 102 10.53 6.44 -0.14
N ARG A 103 10.93 7.59 -0.72
CA ARG A 103 10.01 8.71 -0.95
C ARG A 103 8.94 8.36 -1.99
N THR A 104 9.34 7.72 -3.08
CA THR A 104 8.41 7.29 -4.14
C THR A 104 7.38 6.30 -3.57
N VAL A 105 7.82 5.27 -2.87
CA VAL A 105 6.92 4.29 -2.25
C VAL A 105 6.01 4.96 -1.22
N LEU A 106 6.50 5.91 -0.41
CA LEU A 106 5.67 6.67 0.53
C LEU A 106 4.56 7.44 -0.18
N VAL A 107 4.85 8.09 -1.31
CA VAL A 107 3.84 8.80 -2.11
C VAL A 107 2.79 7.82 -2.65
N PHE A 108 3.22 6.68 -3.20
CA PHE A 108 2.29 5.64 -3.66
C PHE A 108 1.42 5.10 -2.53
N TRP A 109 1.97 4.90 -1.33
CA TRP A 109 1.18 4.48 -0.17
C TRP A 109 0.08 5.49 0.18
N TRP A 110 0.36 6.79 0.11
CA TRP A 110 -0.66 7.82 0.32
C TRP A 110 -1.74 7.78 -0.77
N VAL A 111 -1.36 7.60 -2.04
CA VAL A 111 -2.33 7.44 -3.13
C VAL A 111 -3.20 6.21 -2.91
N VAL A 112 -2.61 5.08 -2.53
CA VAL A 112 -3.35 3.84 -2.22
C VAL A 112 -4.30 4.03 -1.05
N LEU A 113 -3.89 4.73 0.01
CA LEU A 113 -4.77 5.04 1.15
C LEU A 113 -5.97 5.90 0.73
N LEU A 114 -5.75 6.91 -0.10
CA LEU A 114 -6.83 7.77 -0.61
C LEU A 114 -7.80 6.98 -1.51
N LEU A 115 -7.28 6.12 -2.39
CA LEU A 115 -8.12 5.23 -3.20
C LEU A 115 -8.89 4.23 -2.33
N GLY A 116 -8.28 3.70 -1.29
CA GLY A 116 -8.94 2.82 -0.32
C GLY A 116 -10.07 3.53 0.42
N TRP A 117 -9.84 4.76 0.85
CA TRP A 117 -10.86 5.59 1.46
C TRP A 117 -12.01 5.91 0.50
N ALA A 118 -11.69 6.26 -0.75
CA ALA A 118 -12.69 6.49 -1.78
C ALA A 118 -13.51 5.22 -2.10
N THR A 119 -12.86 4.05 -2.12
CA THR A 119 -13.54 2.76 -2.28
C THR A 119 -14.50 2.50 -1.12
N TYR A 120 -14.00 2.65 0.11
CA TYR A 120 -14.82 2.46 1.31
C TYR A 120 -16.02 3.42 1.34
N GLY A 121 -15.81 4.70 1.06
CA GLY A 121 -16.87 5.69 1.03
C GLY A 121 -17.97 5.33 0.03
N ARG A 122 -17.59 4.90 -1.17
CA ARG A 122 -18.56 4.48 -2.21
C ARG A 122 -19.30 3.20 -1.89
N TRP A 123 -18.70 2.30 -1.11
CA TRP A 123 -19.29 1.00 -0.81
C TRP A 123 -20.16 1.03 0.43
N TYR A 124 -19.78 1.79 1.46
CA TYR A 124 -20.40 1.75 2.77
C TYR A 124 -21.07 3.07 3.18
N VAL A 125 -20.78 4.19 2.50
CA VAL A 125 -21.34 5.52 2.81
C VAL A 125 -21.98 6.14 1.56
N PRO A 126 -23.06 5.55 1.03
CA PRO A 126 -23.67 5.96 -0.24
C PRO A 126 -24.23 7.39 -0.23
N HIS A 127 -24.53 7.95 0.94
CA HIS A 127 -25.03 9.33 1.07
C HIS A 127 -23.97 10.40 0.79
N VAL A 128 -22.69 10.06 0.90
CA VAL A 128 -21.56 10.99 0.69
C VAL A 128 -21.05 10.90 -0.76
N PHE A 129 -21.14 9.71 -1.35
CA PHE A 129 -20.70 9.44 -2.72
C PHE A 129 -21.83 8.78 -3.50
N PRO A 130 -22.68 9.55 -4.21
CA PRO A 130 -23.75 8.99 -5.05
C PRO A 130 -23.18 8.02 -6.09
N ARG A 131 -23.91 6.95 -6.32
CA ARG A 131 -23.50 5.86 -7.24
C ARG A 131 -23.58 6.29 -8.70
#